data_9b185bc302282505375fcd2a4ef6ec89
#
_entry.id   9b185bc302282505375fcd2a4ef6ec89
#
_cell.length_a   1.000
_cell.length_b   1.000
_cell.length_c   1.000
_cell.angle_alpha   90.00
_cell.angle_beta   90.00
_cell.angle_gamma   90.00
#
_symmetry.space_group_name_H-M   'P 1'
#
loop_
_entity.id
_entity.type
_entity.pdbx_description
1 polymer ?
#
loop_
_entity_poly.entity_id
_entity_poly.type
_entity_poly.pdbx_seq_one_letter_code
_entity_poly.pdbx_strand_id
1 'polypeptide(L)'
;YNLKKKYNFYIIEDACHAIGASYTYKNKKYPIGSCKHSDICIFSLHPVKTITSGEGGIVLTNSKKIAKKIRSLRSHGIERDKKEYWKYDIKQLGFNYRLSDINCALGVSQLLKLDKFIKKRREIFLDYVNEINKISKNISIYKNENFINGFHLIVLNINFENFNTSKDSFFKFLNKFNIFPQY
;
A
#
# COMPACT_ATOMS: atom_id res chain seq x y z
N TYR A 1 -16.20 -7.61 -5.70
CA TYR A 1 -16.97 -6.86 -6.71
C TYR A 1 -18.37 -7.44 -6.92
N ASN A 2 -18.53 -8.76 -7.04
CA ASN A 2 -19.86 -9.40 -7.17
C ASN A 2 -20.74 -9.15 -5.95
N LEU A 3 -20.18 -9.21 -4.74
CA LEU A 3 -20.89 -8.88 -3.50
C LEU A 3 -21.36 -7.41 -3.49
N LYS A 4 -20.52 -6.48 -3.98
CA LYS A 4 -20.92 -5.08 -4.12
C LYS A 4 -22.17 -4.93 -4.98
N LYS A 5 -22.26 -5.63 -6.12
CA LYS A 5 -23.45 -5.59 -6.99
C LYS A 5 -24.69 -6.13 -6.28
N LYS A 6 -24.52 -7.15 -5.43
CA LYS A 6 -25.64 -7.76 -4.69
C LYS A 6 -26.13 -6.90 -3.53
N TYR A 7 -25.20 -6.27 -2.79
CA TYR A 7 -25.51 -5.63 -1.50
C TYR A 7 -25.36 -4.10 -1.52
N ASN A 8 -25.02 -3.50 -2.67
CA ASN A 8 -24.92 -2.05 -2.88
C ASN A 8 -24.08 -1.30 -1.82
N PHE A 9 -22.85 -1.76 -1.55
CA PHE A 9 -21.90 -1.10 -0.66
C PHE A 9 -20.71 -0.50 -1.42
N TYR A 10 -19.96 0.37 -0.79
CA TYR A 10 -18.69 0.86 -1.31
C TYR A 10 -17.55 -0.08 -0.96
N ILE A 11 -16.59 -0.23 -1.88
CA ILE A 11 -15.34 -0.97 -1.66
C ILE A 11 -14.21 0.05 -1.56
N ILE A 12 -13.54 0.08 -0.39
CA ILE A 12 -12.31 0.81 -0.17
C ILE A 12 -11.18 -0.22 -0.13
N GLU A 13 -10.22 -0.10 -1.04
CA GLU A 13 -9.05 -0.94 -1.13
C GLU A 13 -7.91 -0.29 -0.34
N ASP A 14 -7.57 -0.85 0.81
CA ASP A 14 -6.36 -0.48 1.53
C ASP A 14 -5.15 -1.15 0.86
N ALA A 15 -4.45 -0.38 0.06
CA ALA A 15 -3.29 -0.78 -0.69
C ALA A 15 -1.99 -0.17 -0.16
N CYS A 16 -1.94 0.19 1.14
CA CYS A 16 -0.79 0.86 1.76
C CYS A 16 0.53 0.08 1.65
N HIS A 17 0.49 -1.21 1.34
CA HIS A 17 1.65 -2.08 1.11
C HIS A 17 1.77 -2.58 -0.35
N ALA A 18 0.93 -2.09 -1.25
CA ALA A 18 0.73 -2.72 -2.55
C ALA A 18 1.06 -1.82 -3.76
N ILE A 19 1.75 -0.70 -3.54
CA ILE A 19 2.17 0.15 -4.67
C ILE A 19 3.10 -0.64 -5.60
N GLY A 20 2.83 -0.58 -6.92
CA GLY A 20 3.53 -1.38 -7.92
C GLY A 20 3.06 -2.85 -8.04
N ALA A 21 2.13 -3.29 -7.20
CA ALA A 21 1.51 -4.61 -7.31
C ALA A 21 0.40 -4.65 -8.37
N SER A 22 0.00 -5.85 -8.77
CA SER A 22 -1.10 -6.08 -9.70
C SER A 22 -1.76 -7.43 -9.44
N TYR A 23 -2.99 -7.58 -9.90
CA TYR A 23 -3.74 -8.84 -9.86
C TYR A 23 -4.25 -9.20 -11.25
N THR A 24 -4.54 -10.50 -11.44
CA THR A 24 -5.16 -11.01 -12.66
C THR A 24 -6.60 -11.39 -12.39
N TYR A 25 -7.51 -10.92 -13.23
CA TYR A 25 -8.92 -11.30 -13.21
C TYR A 25 -9.42 -11.54 -14.62
N LYS A 26 -10.02 -12.70 -14.90
CA LYS A 26 -10.48 -13.12 -16.22
C LYS A 26 -9.42 -12.91 -17.31
N ASN A 27 -8.22 -13.40 -17.07
CA ASN A 27 -7.04 -13.32 -17.96
C ASN A 27 -6.58 -11.88 -18.29
N LYS A 28 -7.06 -10.87 -17.56
CA LYS A 28 -6.57 -9.50 -17.66
C LYS A 28 -5.84 -9.08 -16.40
N LYS A 29 -4.71 -8.42 -16.59
CA LYS A 29 -3.90 -7.85 -15.52
C LYS A 29 -4.39 -6.44 -15.19
N TYR A 30 -4.55 -6.17 -13.90
CA TYR A 30 -4.96 -4.87 -13.37
C TYR A 30 -3.94 -4.41 -12.33
N PRO A 31 -3.35 -3.22 -12.47
CA PRO A 31 -2.53 -2.66 -11.40
C PRO A 31 -3.40 -2.33 -10.19
N ILE A 32 -2.86 -2.55 -8.99
CA ILE A 32 -3.46 -2.03 -7.77
C ILE A 32 -3.52 -0.51 -7.87
N GLY A 33 -4.63 0.08 -7.46
CA GLY A 33 -4.91 1.51 -7.67
C GLY A 33 -5.68 1.83 -8.94
N SER A 34 -5.90 0.86 -9.85
CA SER A 34 -6.73 1.07 -11.04
C SER A 34 -8.20 1.34 -10.72
N CYS A 35 -8.65 1.04 -9.51
CA CYS A 35 -10.03 1.12 -9.05
C CYS A 35 -11.02 0.42 -10.01
N LYS A 36 -10.58 -0.66 -10.67
CA LYS A 36 -11.45 -1.40 -11.59
C LYS A 36 -12.54 -2.18 -10.86
N HIS A 37 -12.21 -2.68 -9.68
CA HIS A 37 -13.12 -3.50 -8.87
C HIS A 37 -13.35 -2.91 -7.47
N SER A 38 -12.87 -1.70 -7.20
CA SER A 38 -13.08 -0.90 -6.00
C SER A 38 -13.61 0.50 -6.35
N ASP A 39 -14.14 1.23 -5.38
CA ASP A 39 -14.56 2.63 -5.53
C ASP A 39 -13.43 3.59 -5.21
N ILE A 40 -12.61 3.20 -4.24
CA ILE A 40 -11.48 3.95 -3.73
C ILE A 40 -10.31 2.98 -3.52
N CYS A 41 -9.10 3.44 -3.81
CA CYS A 41 -7.87 2.77 -3.42
C CYS A 41 -6.97 3.75 -2.68
N ILE A 42 -6.30 3.30 -1.62
CA ILE A 42 -5.46 4.12 -0.76
C ILE A 42 -4.03 3.59 -0.76
N PHE A 43 -3.05 4.47 -0.97
CA PHE A 43 -1.64 4.19 -0.77
C PHE A 43 -1.07 5.03 0.36
N SER A 44 -0.14 4.46 1.13
CA SER A 44 0.68 5.17 2.10
C SER A 44 2.01 5.59 1.48
N LEU A 45 2.45 6.80 1.80
CA LEU A 45 3.77 7.34 1.45
C LEU A 45 4.64 7.59 2.69
N HIS A 46 4.37 6.87 3.79
CA HIS A 46 5.20 6.86 5.00
C HIS A 46 6.64 6.42 4.67
N PRO A 47 7.67 6.84 5.39
CA PRO A 47 9.10 6.58 5.10
C PRO A 47 9.45 5.12 4.85
N VAL A 48 8.81 4.17 5.54
CA VAL A 48 9.10 2.73 5.41
C VAL A 48 8.51 2.08 4.16
N LYS A 49 7.66 2.79 3.40
CA LYS A 49 6.98 2.22 2.22
C LYS A 49 7.93 2.11 1.02
N THR A 50 7.47 1.43 -0.02
CA THR A 50 8.27 1.20 -1.24
C THR A 50 8.72 2.50 -1.89
N ILE A 51 7.88 3.53 -1.85
CA ILE A 51 8.20 4.93 -2.14
C ILE A 51 7.66 5.80 -1.02
N THR A 52 8.24 6.95 -0.82
CA THR A 52 7.86 7.86 0.28
C THR A 52 7.74 9.31 -0.18
N SER A 53 6.96 10.09 0.55
CA SER A 53 6.97 11.57 0.49
C SER A 53 7.38 12.19 1.85
N GLY A 54 8.11 11.42 2.69
CA GLY A 54 8.36 11.77 4.09
C GLY A 54 7.18 11.34 4.96
N GLU A 55 6.04 11.95 4.81
CA GLU A 55 4.73 11.52 5.28
C GLU A 55 3.71 11.78 4.17
N GLY A 56 2.60 11.03 4.17
CA GLY A 56 1.53 11.27 3.23
C GLY A 56 0.79 10.03 2.77
N GLY A 57 -0.17 10.27 1.89
CA GLY A 57 -0.96 9.23 1.27
C GLY A 57 -1.58 9.69 -0.06
N ILE A 58 -1.99 8.71 -0.84
CA ILE A 58 -2.65 8.94 -2.12
C ILE A 58 -4.01 8.23 -2.07
N VAL A 59 -5.05 8.93 -2.48
CA VAL A 59 -6.38 8.36 -2.68
C VAL A 59 -6.71 8.38 -4.17
N LEU A 60 -7.00 7.22 -4.72
CA LEU A 60 -7.38 7.03 -6.12
C LEU A 60 -8.84 6.62 -6.22
N THR A 61 -9.53 7.15 -7.23
CA THR A 61 -10.92 6.77 -7.58
C THR A 61 -11.23 7.13 -9.02
N ASN A 62 -12.07 6.32 -9.66
CA ASN A 62 -12.62 6.61 -10.99
C ASN A 62 -13.90 7.46 -10.92
N SER A 63 -14.45 7.73 -9.73
CA SER A 63 -15.66 8.52 -9.52
C SER A 63 -15.34 10.01 -9.36
N LYS A 64 -15.77 10.84 -10.31
CA LYS A 64 -15.66 12.32 -10.21
C LYS A 64 -16.35 12.86 -8.94
N LYS A 65 -17.48 12.27 -8.55
CA LYS A 65 -18.25 12.67 -7.33
C LYS A 65 -17.41 12.41 -6.07
N ILE A 66 -16.81 11.22 -5.94
CA ILE A 66 -15.95 10.86 -4.81
C ILE A 66 -14.70 11.75 -4.79
N ALA A 67 -14.04 11.94 -5.94
CA ALA A 67 -12.87 12.81 -6.04
C ALA A 67 -13.15 14.25 -5.61
N LYS A 68 -14.31 14.84 -6.03
CA LYS A 68 -14.72 16.17 -5.58
C LYS A 68 -14.90 16.21 -4.07
N LYS A 69 -15.59 15.21 -3.49
CA LYS A 69 -15.84 15.15 -2.03
C LYS A 69 -14.53 15.04 -1.25
N ILE A 70 -13.60 14.17 -1.66
CA ILE A 70 -12.31 14.00 -1.00
C ILE A 70 -11.48 15.29 -1.05
N ARG A 71 -11.44 15.99 -2.21
CA ARG A 71 -10.73 17.28 -2.31
C ARG A 71 -11.31 18.33 -1.39
N SER A 72 -12.64 18.40 -1.24
CA SER A 72 -13.29 19.31 -0.31
C SER A 72 -12.94 18.96 1.15
N LEU A 73 -13.12 17.69 1.55
CA LEU A 73 -12.80 17.22 2.91
C LEU A 73 -11.33 17.44 3.29
N ARG A 74 -10.40 17.18 2.36
CA ARG A 74 -8.96 17.43 2.54
C ARG A 74 -8.62 18.89 2.82
N SER A 75 -9.47 19.83 2.38
CA SER A 75 -9.23 21.26 2.39
C SER A 75 -10.34 22.01 3.12
N HIS A 76 -10.60 21.64 4.40
CA HIS A 76 -11.54 22.28 5.33
C HIS A 76 -13.03 22.24 4.93
N GLY A 77 -13.43 21.45 3.92
CA GLY A 77 -14.79 21.47 3.39
C GLY A 77 -15.16 22.75 2.63
N ILE A 78 -14.17 23.54 2.23
CA ILE A 78 -14.35 24.81 1.55
C ILE A 78 -14.74 24.60 0.08
N GLU A 79 -15.77 25.28 -0.36
CA GLU A 79 -16.10 25.51 -1.77
C GLU A 79 -15.93 26.99 -2.11
N ARG A 80 -15.08 27.28 -3.12
CA ARG A 80 -14.83 28.64 -3.58
C ARG A 80 -15.75 28.98 -4.76
N ASP A 81 -16.23 30.21 -4.82
CA ASP A 81 -16.90 30.70 -6.01
C ASP A 81 -15.90 30.76 -7.18
N LYS A 82 -16.39 30.45 -8.39
CA LYS A 82 -15.54 30.44 -9.60
C LYS A 82 -15.30 31.80 -10.19
N LYS A 83 -16.21 32.75 -9.97
CA LYS A 83 -16.13 34.11 -10.52
C LYS A 83 -15.55 35.08 -9.51
N GLU A 84 -15.97 34.94 -8.26
CA GLU A 84 -15.56 35.81 -7.16
C GLU A 84 -14.64 35.03 -6.23
N TYR A 85 -13.35 34.89 -6.57
CA TYR A 85 -12.35 34.03 -5.89
C TYR A 85 -12.21 34.33 -4.39
N TRP A 86 -12.61 35.52 -3.92
CA TRP A 86 -12.61 35.92 -2.51
C TRP A 86 -13.82 35.38 -1.75
N LYS A 87 -14.88 34.96 -2.46
CA LYS A 87 -16.04 34.33 -1.82
C LYS A 87 -15.82 32.83 -1.68
N TYR A 88 -16.04 32.35 -0.48
CA TYR A 88 -16.04 30.93 -0.18
C TYR A 88 -17.07 30.58 0.87
N ASP A 89 -17.48 29.33 0.92
CA ASP A 89 -18.40 28.81 1.89
C ASP A 89 -17.91 27.44 2.39
N ILE A 90 -18.21 27.10 3.64
CA ILE A 90 -17.91 25.80 4.24
C ILE A 90 -19.16 24.94 4.14
N LYS A 91 -19.18 24.04 3.16
CA LYS A 91 -20.34 23.18 2.89
C LYS A 91 -20.42 21.96 3.79
N GLN A 92 -19.32 21.57 4.39
CA GLN A 92 -19.23 20.41 5.29
C GLN A 92 -18.00 20.52 6.20
N LEU A 93 -18.02 19.82 7.32
CA LEU A 93 -16.84 19.68 8.16
C LEU A 93 -15.73 18.98 7.38
N GLY A 94 -14.55 19.58 7.32
CA GLY A 94 -13.37 19.03 6.65
C GLY A 94 -12.12 19.23 7.49
N PHE A 95 -10.99 18.75 6.97
CA PHE A 95 -9.70 18.71 7.66
C PHE A 95 -8.65 19.48 6.87
N ASN A 96 -7.50 19.72 7.49
CA ASN A 96 -6.31 20.18 6.79
C ASN A 96 -5.41 18.98 6.48
N TYR A 97 -5.77 18.23 5.43
CA TYR A 97 -5.04 17.06 4.98
C TYR A 97 -4.34 17.30 3.63
N ARG A 98 -3.92 18.54 3.40
CA ARG A 98 -3.11 18.88 2.23
C ARG A 98 -1.66 18.48 2.48
N LEU A 99 -1.12 17.74 1.53
CA LEU A 99 0.32 17.47 1.48
C LEU A 99 1.05 18.74 1.03
N SER A 100 2.20 19.05 1.61
CA SER A 100 3.01 20.18 1.19
C SER A 100 3.63 19.94 -0.18
N ASP A 101 3.95 21.01 -0.92
CA ASP A 101 4.58 20.90 -2.23
C ASP A 101 5.97 20.25 -2.16
N ILE A 102 6.70 20.43 -1.05
CA ILE A 102 7.99 19.77 -0.80
C ILE A 102 7.80 18.25 -0.75
N ASN A 103 6.82 17.79 0.04
CA ASN A 103 6.50 16.37 0.15
C ASN A 103 5.96 15.81 -1.18
N CYS A 104 5.16 16.59 -1.92
CA CYS A 104 4.68 16.22 -3.25
C CYS A 104 5.85 16.04 -4.23
N ALA A 105 6.81 16.98 -4.25
CA ALA A 105 7.99 16.89 -5.09
C ALA A 105 8.86 15.66 -4.78
N LEU A 106 9.06 15.36 -3.49
CA LEU A 106 9.72 14.13 -3.05
C LEU A 106 8.96 12.89 -3.56
N GLY A 107 7.64 12.85 -3.35
CA GLY A 107 6.79 11.74 -3.82
C GLY A 107 6.89 11.51 -5.33
N VAL A 108 6.86 12.57 -6.13
CA VAL A 108 7.05 12.50 -7.59
C VAL A 108 8.44 11.94 -7.94
N SER A 109 9.50 12.46 -7.31
CA SER A 109 10.87 11.97 -7.50
C SER A 109 11.01 10.48 -7.17
N GLN A 110 10.35 10.01 -6.10
CA GLN A 110 10.34 8.61 -5.70
C GLN A 110 9.53 7.74 -6.67
N LEU A 111 8.38 8.24 -7.14
CA LEU A 111 7.53 7.52 -8.09
C LEU A 111 8.26 7.21 -9.41
N LEU A 112 9.09 8.12 -9.90
CA LEU A 112 9.92 7.91 -11.09
C LEU A 112 10.93 6.75 -10.93
N LYS A 113 11.23 6.34 -9.70
CA LYS A 113 12.15 5.24 -9.37
C LYS A 113 11.43 3.94 -9.03
N LEU A 114 10.08 3.92 -9.02
CA LEU A 114 9.28 2.81 -8.52
C LEU A 114 9.64 1.48 -9.21
N ASP A 115 9.73 1.45 -10.52
CA ASP A 115 10.03 0.20 -11.27
C ASP A 115 11.41 -0.37 -10.89
N LYS A 116 12.41 0.49 -10.74
CA LYS A 116 13.75 0.11 -10.26
C LYS A 116 13.68 -0.49 -8.85
N PHE A 117 12.89 0.12 -7.96
CA PHE A 117 12.74 -0.38 -6.58
C PHE A 117 12.02 -1.72 -6.55
N ILE A 118 10.93 -1.88 -7.30
CA ILE A 118 10.19 -3.14 -7.40
C ILE A 118 11.08 -4.25 -7.96
N LYS A 119 11.87 -3.96 -9.01
CA LYS A 119 12.81 -4.93 -9.57
C LYS A 119 13.81 -5.41 -8.51
N LYS A 120 14.45 -4.49 -7.77
CA LYS A 120 15.43 -4.84 -6.74
C LYS A 120 14.82 -5.60 -5.57
N ARG A 121 13.62 -5.20 -5.12
CA ARG A 121 12.88 -5.91 -4.07
C ARG A 121 12.49 -7.33 -4.51
N ARG A 122 12.12 -7.51 -5.77
CA ARG A 122 11.85 -8.83 -6.34
C ARG A 122 13.08 -9.73 -6.34
N GLU A 123 14.24 -9.21 -6.73
CA GLU A 123 15.51 -9.95 -6.67
C GLU A 123 15.77 -10.43 -5.25
N ILE A 124 15.75 -9.53 -4.27
CA ILE A 124 15.92 -9.86 -2.85
C ILE A 124 14.89 -10.90 -2.38
N PHE A 125 13.62 -10.76 -2.77
CA PHE A 125 12.58 -11.73 -2.41
C PHE A 125 12.89 -13.13 -2.96
N LEU A 126 13.36 -13.22 -4.19
CA LEU A 126 13.74 -14.50 -4.80
C LEU A 126 14.95 -15.13 -4.11
N ASP A 127 15.94 -14.32 -3.72
CA ASP A 127 17.09 -14.78 -2.93
C ASP A 127 16.63 -15.39 -1.60
N TYR A 128 15.74 -14.69 -0.87
CA TYR A 128 15.15 -15.24 0.37
C TYR A 128 14.39 -16.54 0.12
N VAL A 129 13.58 -16.62 -0.95
CA VAL A 129 12.86 -17.85 -1.30
C VAL A 129 13.82 -19.00 -1.52
N ASN A 130 14.90 -18.79 -2.26
CA ASN A 130 15.87 -19.82 -2.58
C ASN A 130 16.64 -20.28 -1.33
N GLU A 131 17.07 -19.35 -0.49
CA GLU A 131 17.84 -19.70 0.72
C GLU A 131 16.96 -20.36 1.79
N ILE A 132 15.77 -19.84 2.06
CA ILE A 132 14.88 -20.41 3.07
C ILE A 132 14.43 -21.83 2.72
N ASN A 133 14.18 -22.11 1.44
CA ASN A 133 13.83 -23.46 1.00
C ASN A 133 14.96 -24.50 1.24
N LYS A 134 16.22 -24.05 1.35
CA LYS A 134 17.36 -24.92 1.68
C LYS A 134 17.48 -25.18 3.18
N ILE A 135 17.02 -24.24 4.02
CA ILE A 135 17.19 -24.31 5.48
C ILE A 135 16.26 -25.35 6.10
N SER A 136 14.95 -25.26 5.83
CA SER A 136 13.97 -26.17 6.43
C SER A 136 12.63 -26.15 5.69
N LYS A 137 11.99 -27.32 5.64
CA LYS A 137 10.59 -27.46 5.17
C LYS A 137 9.57 -26.87 6.15
N ASN A 138 9.97 -26.61 7.40
CA ASN A 138 9.11 -26.04 8.43
C ASN A 138 9.07 -24.50 8.41
N ILE A 139 9.82 -23.88 7.47
CA ILE A 139 9.78 -22.45 7.22
C ILE A 139 9.35 -22.25 5.77
N SER A 140 8.34 -21.42 5.54
CA SER A 140 7.89 -21.08 4.20
C SER A 140 7.68 -19.59 4.06
N ILE A 141 7.89 -19.08 2.84
CA ILE A 141 7.54 -17.70 2.48
C ILE A 141 6.12 -17.70 1.93
N TYR A 142 5.28 -16.80 2.46
CA TYR A 142 3.95 -16.60 1.91
C TYR A 142 4.05 -16.12 0.45
N LYS A 143 3.41 -16.86 -0.44
CA LYS A 143 3.28 -16.53 -1.88
C LYS A 143 1.81 -16.59 -2.25
N ASN A 144 1.38 -15.70 -3.11
CA ASN A 144 0.07 -15.76 -3.73
C ASN A 144 0.23 -15.69 -5.26
N GLU A 145 -0.10 -16.77 -5.94
CA GLU A 145 0.12 -16.93 -7.39
C GLU A 145 -0.81 -16.03 -8.23
N ASN A 146 -1.95 -15.61 -7.69
CA ASN A 146 -2.90 -14.74 -8.37
C ASN A 146 -2.50 -13.27 -8.39
N PHE A 147 -1.42 -12.90 -7.69
CA PHE A 147 -0.98 -11.53 -7.54
C PHE A 147 0.48 -11.38 -7.94
N ILE A 148 0.80 -10.29 -8.62
CA ILE A 148 2.16 -9.80 -8.73
C ILE A 148 2.39 -8.88 -7.55
N ASN A 149 3.22 -9.32 -6.63
CA ASN A 149 3.47 -8.63 -5.36
C ASN A 149 4.23 -7.31 -5.56
N GLY A 150 3.94 -6.30 -4.73
CA GLY A 150 4.74 -5.08 -4.60
C GLY A 150 6.04 -5.28 -3.79
N PHE A 151 6.28 -6.48 -3.26
CA PHE A 151 7.49 -6.87 -2.51
C PHE A 151 7.83 -5.91 -1.36
N HIS A 152 6.80 -5.42 -0.67
CA HIS A 152 7.00 -4.52 0.47
C HIS A 152 7.51 -5.28 1.71
N LEU A 153 6.94 -6.44 1.99
CA LEU A 153 7.31 -7.31 3.11
C LEU A 153 7.65 -8.71 2.61
N ILE A 154 8.52 -9.39 3.34
CA ILE A 154 8.75 -10.84 3.25
C ILE A 154 8.09 -11.46 4.47
N VAL A 155 7.01 -12.22 4.25
CA VAL A 155 6.26 -12.87 5.33
C VAL A 155 6.67 -14.32 5.43
N LEU A 156 7.19 -14.72 6.59
CA LEU A 156 7.58 -16.08 6.89
C LEU A 156 6.49 -16.76 7.72
N ASN A 157 6.11 -17.96 7.31
CA ASN A 157 5.37 -18.90 8.13
C ASN A 157 6.36 -19.89 8.76
N ILE A 158 6.43 -19.90 10.08
CA ILE A 158 7.36 -20.74 10.84
C ILE A 158 6.52 -21.60 11.81
N ASN A 159 6.67 -22.91 11.72
CA ASN A 159 6.12 -23.81 12.74
C ASN A 159 7.13 -23.96 13.88
N PHE A 160 6.98 -23.14 14.92
CA PHE A 160 7.90 -23.09 16.06
C PHE A 160 7.92 -24.36 16.89
N GLU A 161 6.82 -25.13 16.92
CA GLU A 161 6.75 -26.42 17.63
C GLU A 161 7.78 -27.42 17.09
N ASN A 162 7.98 -27.44 15.76
CA ASN A 162 8.96 -28.32 15.12
C ASN A 162 10.42 -27.93 15.38
N PHE A 163 10.67 -26.79 16.01
CA PHE A 163 12.01 -26.30 16.34
C PHE A 163 12.27 -26.32 17.86
N ASN A 164 11.35 -26.83 18.68
CA ASN A 164 11.42 -26.80 20.13
C ASN A 164 11.79 -25.42 20.69
N THR A 165 11.29 -24.36 20.10
CA THR A 165 11.57 -22.98 20.49
C THR A 165 10.30 -22.13 20.45
N SER A 166 10.31 -21.04 21.21
CA SER A 166 9.24 -20.05 21.15
C SER A 166 9.56 -18.95 20.14
N LYS A 167 8.53 -18.28 19.65
CA LYS A 167 8.65 -17.10 18.80
C LYS A 167 9.52 -16.02 19.47
N ASP A 168 9.31 -15.77 20.76
CA ASP A 168 10.07 -14.77 21.52
C ASP A 168 11.56 -15.11 21.60
N SER A 169 11.87 -16.40 21.84
CA SER A 169 13.27 -16.86 21.87
C SER A 169 13.93 -16.70 20.51
N PHE A 170 13.20 -16.99 19.44
CA PHE A 170 13.69 -16.80 18.08
C PHE A 170 13.94 -15.32 17.75
N PHE A 171 13.05 -14.40 18.13
CA PHE A 171 13.25 -12.98 17.95
C PHE A 171 14.48 -12.46 18.73
N LYS A 172 14.63 -12.89 20.01
CA LYS A 172 15.79 -12.56 20.81
C LYS A 172 17.11 -13.09 20.19
N PHE A 173 17.07 -14.26 19.57
CA PHE A 173 18.18 -14.82 18.84
C PHE A 173 18.55 -13.95 17.62
N LEU A 174 17.59 -13.60 16.77
CA LEU A 174 17.81 -12.76 15.58
C LEU A 174 18.37 -11.37 15.96
N ASN A 175 17.88 -10.78 17.05
CA ASN A 175 18.36 -9.48 17.54
C ASN A 175 19.87 -9.48 17.87
N LYS A 176 20.46 -10.63 18.26
CA LYS A 176 21.91 -10.75 18.46
C LYS A 176 22.71 -10.56 17.17
N PHE A 177 22.07 -10.75 16.02
CA PHE A 177 22.64 -10.56 14.69
C PHE A 177 22.17 -9.25 14.03
N ASN A 178 21.60 -8.32 14.81
CA ASN A 178 21.02 -7.06 14.31
C ASN A 178 19.90 -7.27 13.27
N ILE A 179 19.13 -8.36 13.39
CA ILE A 179 17.95 -8.65 12.58
C ILE A 179 16.72 -8.41 13.46
N PHE A 180 15.89 -7.45 13.10
CA PHE A 180 14.71 -6.99 13.85
C PHE A 180 13.42 -7.29 13.10
N PRO A 181 12.92 -8.53 13.15
CA PRO A 181 11.65 -8.88 12.51
C PRO A 181 10.47 -8.29 13.27
N GLN A 182 9.31 -8.24 12.60
CA GLN A 182 8.04 -7.81 13.18
C GLN A 182 7.00 -8.94 13.12
N TYR A 183 5.97 -8.83 13.98
CA TYR A 183 4.82 -9.74 13.96
C TYR A 183 3.89 -9.40 12.82
#